data_00da10d80fc7c94617cf2cd0400aaeb5
#
_entry.id   00da10d80fc7c94617cf2cd0400aaeb5
#
_cell.length_a   1.000
_cell.length_b   1.000
_cell.length_c   1.000
_cell.angle_alpha   90.00
_cell.angle_beta   90.00
_cell.angle_gamma   90.00
#
_symmetry.space_group_name_H-M   'P 1'
#
loop_
_entity.id
_entity.type
_entity.pdbx_description
1 polymer ?
#
loop_
_entity_poly.entity_id
_entity_poly.type
_entity_poly.pdbx_seq_one_letter_code
_entity_poly.pdbx_strand_id
1 'polypeptide(L)'
;MKQSAKHALSAAALGAALLAAAPVSAQQVTLMTGPQGGVWVPLGGALKGMWEKAIPGLQITAQPGAGVANVIGVEQGKAQIGFSNSSSAVDGAMGVPPFKQKSTNVCQMANIYPQYFQVVATASSNVNSYADIKGKRLVAQSKGNTAEAITASILKLNGFDYSGLSRMNFQASYTDAVSMMKDGHVDVFTLGTTAPASAVMDLASARDIKLVPVDDKTMDGMRKMNAGYSKLIIKAGTYPKQDKDVPVIGYQTHLIVRCDMPEQVVYNMVKTMAQNIPAMSAVNKAIAELTPKMMAADAGIPMHPGAIKYFKEVGAL
;
A
#
# COMPACT_ATOMS: atom_id res chain seq x y z
N MET A 1 -58.78 74.28 22.13
CA MET A 1 -58.25 73.91 23.45
C MET A 1 -58.00 72.42 23.48
N LYS A 2 -56.84 72.03 23.98
CA LYS A 2 -56.33 70.68 24.39
C LYS A 2 -55.65 69.89 23.33
N GLN A 3 -54.32 69.83 23.55
CA GLN A 3 -53.32 68.99 23.00
C GLN A 3 -53.58 67.52 23.31
N SER A 4 -53.14 66.64 22.40
CA SER A 4 -52.98 65.21 22.67
C SER A 4 -51.63 64.75 22.14
N ALA A 5 -50.86 64.25 23.01
CA ALA A 5 -49.48 63.82 22.80
C ALA A 5 -49.41 62.55 21.94
N LYS A 6 -48.42 62.53 21.04
CA LYS A 6 -48.07 61.36 20.25
C LYS A 6 -47.01 60.60 21.03
N HIS A 7 -47.27 59.35 21.38
CA HIS A 7 -46.26 58.42 21.85
C HIS A 7 -45.81 57.57 20.65
N ALA A 8 -44.61 57.78 20.23
CA ALA A 8 -43.92 56.92 19.31
C ALA A 8 -43.34 55.68 20.06
N LEU A 9 -43.87 54.53 19.76
CA LEU A 9 -43.23 53.25 20.13
C LEU A 9 -42.17 52.89 19.12
N SER A 10 -40.92 52.95 19.50
CA SER A 10 -39.78 52.38 18.75
C SER A 10 -39.75 50.88 18.99
N ALA A 11 -40.17 50.09 18.01
CA ALA A 11 -39.92 48.64 18.01
C ALA A 11 -38.51 48.38 17.53
N ALA A 12 -37.62 48.00 18.46
CA ALA A 12 -36.28 47.48 18.15
C ALA A 12 -36.43 46.07 17.62
N ALA A 13 -36.23 45.89 16.33
CA ALA A 13 -36.15 44.59 15.69
C ALA A 13 -34.78 43.98 16.01
N LEU A 14 -34.70 43.05 16.98
CA LEU A 14 -33.55 42.15 17.17
C LEU A 14 -33.55 41.18 15.98
N GLY A 15 -32.70 41.45 15.00
CA GLY A 15 -32.38 40.51 13.93
C GLY A 15 -31.47 39.41 14.48
N ALA A 16 -32.04 38.30 14.89
CA ALA A 16 -31.28 37.07 15.17
C ALA A 16 -30.73 36.54 13.84
N ALA A 17 -29.45 36.79 13.55
CA ALA A 17 -28.75 36.16 12.47
C ALA A 17 -28.55 34.67 12.84
N LEU A 18 -29.48 33.84 12.44
CA LEU A 18 -29.29 32.39 12.35
C LEU A 18 -28.19 32.13 11.33
N LEU A 19 -26.97 31.95 11.80
CA LEU A 19 -25.91 31.33 11.03
C LEU A 19 -26.42 29.93 10.69
N ALA A 20 -27.02 29.80 9.52
CA ALA A 20 -27.32 28.50 8.94
C ALA A 20 -25.99 27.77 8.74
N ALA A 21 -25.65 26.86 9.64
CA ALA A 21 -24.59 25.92 9.41
C ALA A 21 -24.95 25.13 8.15
N ALA A 22 -24.30 25.45 7.04
CA ALA A 22 -24.45 24.69 5.83
C ALA A 22 -24.19 23.22 6.18
N PRO A 23 -25.04 22.27 5.75
CA PRO A 23 -24.79 20.86 6.00
C PRO A 23 -23.43 20.52 5.42
N VAL A 24 -22.51 20.03 6.26
CA VAL A 24 -21.24 19.46 5.80
C VAL A 24 -21.65 18.28 4.93
N SER A 25 -21.54 18.44 3.63
CA SER A 25 -21.82 17.35 2.69
C SER A 25 -20.87 16.21 3.04
N ALA A 26 -21.44 15.04 3.33
CA ALA A 26 -20.65 13.86 3.64
C ALA A 26 -19.80 13.49 2.41
N GLN A 27 -18.48 13.59 2.56
CA GLN A 27 -17.56 13.21 1.49
C GLN A 27 -17.31 11.70 1.58
N GLN A 28 -17.89 10.95 0.65
CA GLN A 28 -17.69 9.52 0.53
C GLN A 28 -16.37 9.24 -0.18
N VAL A 29 -15.52 8.44 0.43
CA VAL A 29 -14.20 8.04 -0.08
C VAL A 29 -14.05 6.52 -0.03
N THR A 30 -13.65 5.92 -1.12
CA THR A 30 -13.26 4.50 -1.15
C THR A 30 -11.75 4.40 -1.01
N LEU A 31 -11.31 3.58 -0.05
CA LEU A 31 -9.91 3.20 0.18
C LEU A 31 -9.69 1.74 -0.23
N MET A 32 -8.89 1.51 -1.26
CA MET A 32 -8.45 0.16 -1.62
C MET A 32 -7.24 -0.23 -0.78
N THR A 33 -7.34 -1.37 -0.07
CA THR A 33 -6.33 -1.92 0.82
C THR A 33 -5.48 -2.99 0.12
N GLY A 34 -5.32 -4.15 0.69
CA GLY A 34 -4.52 -5.26 0.17
C GLY A 34 -5.22 -6.60 0.30
N PRO A 35 -4.51 -7.69 0.00
CA PRO A 35 -5.03 -9.03 0.17
C PRO A 35 -5.24 -9.36 1.65
N GLN A 36 -6.19 -10.24 1.92
CA GLN A 36 -6.46 -10.76 3.26
C GLN A 36 -5.18 -11.42 3.84
N GLY A 37 -4.94 -11.18 5.14
CA GLY A 37 -3.72 -11.61 5.81
C GLY A 37 -2.50 -10.70 5.58
N GLY A 38 -2.64 -9.66 4.77
CA GLY A 38 -1.63 -8.62 4.56
C GLY A 38 -1.79 -7.42 5.50
N VAL A 39 -0.69 -6.70 5.71
CA VAL A 39 -0.62 -5.52 6.62
C VAL A 39 -1.54 -4.37 6.18
N TRP A 40 -1.82 -4.24 4.89
CA TRP A 40 -2.63 -3.12 4.39
C TRP A 40 -4.09 -3.17 4.85
N VAL A 41 -4.62 -4.35 5.19
CA VAL A 41 -5.99 -4.48 5.70
C VAL A 41 -6.14 -3.83 7.09
N PRO A 42 -5.39 -4.26 8.12
CA PRO A 42 -5.48 -3.61 9.44
C PRO A 42 -4.97 -2.16 9.43
N LEU A 43 -3.94 -1.82 8.62
CA LEU A 43 -3.44 -0.45 8.52
C LEU A 43 -4.48 0.47 7.86
N GLY A 44 -5.18 -0.01 6.84
CA GLY A 44 -6.27 0.72 6.19
C GLY A 44 -7.43 0.98 7.14
N GLY A 45 -7.77 0.00 7.99
CA GLY A 45 -8.75 0.18 9.06
C GLY A 45 -8.35 1.25 10.08
N ALA A 46 -7.08 1.27 10.50
CA ALA A 46 -6.55 2.28 11.40
C ALA A 46 -6.57 3.68 10.76
N LEU A 47 -6.11 3.81 9.52
CA LEU A 47 -6.14 5.08 8.76
C LEU A 47 -7.57 5.59 8.60
N LYS A 48 -8.52 4.73 8.21
CA LYS A 48 -9.95 5.08 8.14
C LYS A 48 -10.43 5.71 9.44
N GLY A 49 -10.22 5.04 10.58
CA GLY A 49 -10.67 5.53 11.88
C GLY A 49 -10.04 6.87 12.26
N MET A 50 -8.73 7.05 12.00
CA MET A 50 -8.03 8.30 12.27
C MET A 50 -8.53 9.44 11.39
N TRP A 51 -8.71 9.22 10.09
CA TRP A 51 -9.16 10.23 9.14
C TRP A 51 -10.61 10.65 9.37
N GLU A 52 -11.52 9.70 9.59
CA GLU A 52 -12.93 10.00 9.89
C GLU A 52 -13.10 10.79 11.18
N LYS A 53 -12.24 10.53 12.19
CA LYS A 53 -12.21 11.29 13.44
C LYS A 53 -11.67 12.72 13.25
N ALA A 54 -10.65 12.88 12.40
CA ALA A 54 -9.94 14.15 12.21
C ALA A 54 -10.60 15.09 11.18
N ILE A 55 -11.40 14.55 10.25
CA ILE A 55 -11.95 15.30 9.12
C ILE A 55 -13.49 15.23 9.18
N PRO A 56 -14.17 16.31 9.64
CA PRO A 56 -15.63 16.33 9.75
C PRO A 56 -16.31 16.02 8.40
N GLY A 57 -17.31 15.13 8.44
CA GLY A 57 -18.08 14.75 7.26
C GLY A 57 -17.41 13.75 6.31
N LEU A 58 -16.15 13.35 6.58
CA LEU A 58 -15.49 12.29 5.81
C LEU A 58 -16.04 10.92 6.22
N GLN A 59 -16.40 10.12 5.23
CA GLN A 59 -16.79 8.71 5.41
C GLN A 59 -15.99 7.84 4.46
N ILE A 60 -15.29 6.84 4.99
CA ILE A 60 -14.41 5.97 4.22
C ILE A 60 -14.96 4.55 4.17
N THR A 61 -15.09 4.01 2.97
CA THR A 61 -15.32 2.58 2.75
C THR A 61 -14.00 1.93 2.39
N ALA A 62 -13.48 1.07 3.29
CA ALA A 62 -12.30 0.27 3.01
C ALA A 62 -12.72 -1.02 2.30
N GLN A 63 -12.02 -1.37 1.21
CA GLN A 63 -12.25 -2.60 0.45
C GLN A 63 -10.94 -3.31 0.12
N PRO A 64 -10.96 -4.63 -0.08
CA PRO A 64 -9.79 -5.38 -0.52
C PRO A 64 -9.25 -4.84 -1.85
N GLY A 65 -7.94 -4.99 -2.05
CA GLY A 65 -7.26 -4.56 -3.25
C GLY A 65 -5.90 -5.23 -3.41
N ALA A 66 -5.09 -4.68 -4.30
CA ALA A 66 -3.73 -5.13 -4.57
C ALA A 66 -2.95 -4.00 -5.27
N GLY A 67 -1.63 -3.94 -5.12
CA GLY A 67 -0.83 -2.78 -5.51
C GLY A 67 -1.07 -2.28 -6.93
N VAL A 68 -1.03 -3.15 -7.94
CA VAL A 68 -1.30 -2.82 -9.35
C VAL A 68 -2.80 -2.50 -9.56
N ALA A 69 -3.69 -3.34 -9.00
CA ALA A 69 -5.13 -3.16 -9.15
C ALA A 69 -5.60 -1.84 -8.52
N ASN A 70 -4.97 -1.40 -7.44
CA ASN A 70 -5.29 -0.14 -6.78
C ASN A 70 -4.90 1.07 -7.64
N VAL A 71 -3.74 1.03 -8.31
CA VAL A 71 -3.36 2.07 -9.28
C VAL A 71 -4.41 2.18 -10.39
N ILE A 72 -4.83 1.04 -10.95
CA ILE A 72 -5.88 1.00 -11.97
C ILE A 72 -7.22 1.50 -11.42
N GLY A 73 -7.58 1.09 -10.21
CA GLY A 73 -8.83 1.48 -9.55
C GLY A 73 -8.90 2.99 -9.25
N VAL A 74 -7.80 3.58 -8.79
CA VAL A 74 -7.68 5.02 -8.54
C VAL A 74 -7.72 5.79 -9.86
N GLU A 75 -6.97 5.37 -10.89
CA GLU A 75 -7.00 5.98 -12.22
C GLU A 75 -8.43 6.01 -12.79
N GLN A 76 -9.17 4.92 -12.67
CA GLN A 76 -10.52 4.77 -13.19
C GLN A 76 -11.61 5.43 -12.31
N GLY A 77 -11.25 6.04 -11.18
CA GLY A 77 -12.21 6.64 -10.25
C GLY A 77 -13.05 5.64 -9.43
N LYS A 78 -12.71 4.35 -9.47
CA LYS A 78 -13.36 3.31 -8.66
C LYS A 78 -13.03 3.44 -7.17
N ALA A 79 -11.91 4.07 -6.87
CA ALA A 79 -11.50 4.46 -5.54
C ALA A 79 -10.84 5.84 -5.58
N GLN A 80 -10.88 6.55 -4.47
CA GLN A 80 -10.21 7.84 -4.33
C GLN A 80 -8.80 7.69 -3.78
N ILE A 81 -8.58 6.64 -2.97
CA ILE A 81 -7.31 6.36 -2.29
C ILE A 81 -6.99 4.88 -2.43
N GLY A 82 -5.71 4.55 -2.50
CA GLY A 82 -5.27 3.17 -2.49
C GLY A 82 -3.89 3.01 -1.85
N PHE A 83 -3.67 1.86 -1.24
CA PHE A 83 -2.30 1.41 -1.00
C PHE A 83 -1.68 0.95 -2.30
N SER A 84 -0.44 1.32 -2.55
CA SER A 84 0.31 0.83 -3.68
C SER A 84 1.79 0.69 -3.32
N ASN A 85 2.56 0.30 -4.31
CA ASN A 85 4.01 0.24 -4.22
C ASN A 85 4.60 1.24 -5.22
N SER A 86 5.70 1.88 -4.84
CA SER A 86 6.39 2.85 -5.70
C SER A 86 6.64 2.29 -7.10
N SER A 87 7.10 1.04 -7.20
CA SER A 87 7.31 0.39 -8.50
C SER A 87 6.03 0.26 -9.33
N SER A 88 4.90 -0.15 -8.71
CA SER A 88 3.64 -0.28 -9.45
C SER A 88 3.06 1.06 -9.88
N ALA A 89 3.22 2.11 -9.08
CA ALA A 89 2.76 3.44 -9.46
C ALA A 89 3.59 4.03 -10.60
N VAL A 90 4.91 3.84 -10.59
CA VAL A 90 5.82 4.23 -11.70
C VAL A 90 5.47 3.48 -12.97
N ASP A 91 5.30 2.15 -12.90
CA ASP A 91 4.89 1.34 -14.05
C ASP A 91 3.55 1.81 -14.62
N GLY A 92 2.59 2.16 -13.75
CA GLY A 92 1.31 2.75 -14.13
C GLY A 92 1.47 4.09 -14.84
N ALA A 93 2.27 5.01 -14.30
CA ALA A 93 2.54 6.30 -14.92
C ALA A 93 3.25 6.18 -16.27
N MET A 94 4.09 5.16 -16.45
CA MET A 94 4.78 4.86 -17.71
C MET A 94 3.90 4.08 -18.70
N GLY A 95 2.83 3.43 -18.22
CA GLY A 95 1.97 2.55 -19.04
C GLY A 95 2.66 1.26 -19.47
N VAL A 96 3.64 0.79 -18.67
CA VAL A 96 4.33 -0.48 -18.95
C VAL A 96 3.57 -1.68 -18.36
N PRO A 97 3.71 -2.88 -18.89
CA PRO A 97 3.03 -4.06 -18.36
C PRO A 97 3.23 -4.22 -16.85
N PRO A 98 2.17 -4.56 -16.07
CA PRO A 98 0.88 -5.09 -16.55
C PRO A 98 -0.18 -4.02 -16.92
N PHE A 99 0.19 -2.73 -16.92
CA PHE A 99 -0.73 -1.66 -17.33
C PHE A 99 -0.90 -1.62 -18.83
N LYS A 100 -2.11 -1.28 -19.31
CA LYS A 100 -2.44 -1.19 -20.73
C LYS A 100 -2.26 0.23 -21.28
N GLN A 101 -2.27 1.22 -20.40
CA GLN A 101 -2.14 2.64 -20.72
C GLN A 101 -1.54 3.38 -19.52
N LYS A 102 -1.06 4.60 -19.75
CA LYS A 102 -0.52 5.47 -18.70
C LYS A 102 -1.61 5.89 -17.73
N SER A 103 -1.28 5.88 -16.44
CA SER A 103 -2.09 6.49 -15.40
C SER A 103 -1.74 7.97 -15.29
N THR A 104 -2.73 8.84 -15.43
CA THR A 104 -2.57 10.30 -15.45
C THR A 104 -3.24 10.99 -14.27
N ASN A 105 -4.15 10.29 -13.57
CA ASN A 105 -4.87 10.80 -12.42
C ASN A 105 -4.54 10.05 -11.11
N VAL A 106 -3.30 9.56 -11.00
CA VAL A 106 -2.78 8.93 -9.80
C VAL A 106 -1.62 9.75 -9.27
N CYS A 107 -1.80 10.32 -8.08
CA CYS A 107 -0.80 11.13 -7.38
C CYS A 107 -0.31 10.41 -6.12
N GLN A 108 0.94 10.68 -5.74
CA GLN A 108 1.50 10.24 -4.46
C GLN A 108 0.85 11.04 -3.33
N MET A 109 0.39 10.35 -2.28
CA MET A 109 -0.01 10.99 -1.03
C MET A 109 1.14 10.99 -0.03
N ALA A 110 1.71 9.82 0.29
CA ALA A 110 2.83 9.67 1.21
C ALA A 110 3.48 8.29 1.09
N ASN A 111 4.80 8.20 1.21
CA ASN A 111 5.47 6.93 1.48
C ASN A 111 5.23 6.51 2.93
N ILE A 112 5.27 5.20 3.21
CA ILE A 112 4.99 4.67 4.55
C ILE A 112 6.13 3.80 5.07
N TYR A 113 6.47 2.70 4.39
CA TYR A 113 7.50 1.76 4.83
C TYR A 113 8.01 0.90 3.68
N PRO A 114 9.24 0.34 3.77
CA PRO A 114 9.76 -0.57 2.78
C PRO A 114 9.04 -1.93 2.82
N GLN A 115 8.86 -2.54 1.66
CA GLN A 115 8.38 -3.90 1.50
C GLN A 115 9.49 -4.82 0.98
N TYR A 116 9.39 -6.07 1.38
CA TYR A 116 10.29 -7.15 1.05
C TYR A 116 9.54 -8.17 0.18
N PHE A 117 9.97 -8.34 -1.06
CA PHE A 117 9.49 -9.45 -1.87
C PHE A 117 10.19 -10.72 -1.40
N GLN A 118 9.42 -11.65 -0.91
CA GLN A 118 9.92 -12.88 -0.30
C GLN A 118 9.54 -14.06 -1.18
N VAL A 119 10.52 -14.88 -1.51
CA VAL A 119 10.33 -16.20 -2.12
C VAL A 119 10.55 -17.21 -1.02
N VAL A 120 9.49 -17.86 -0.59
CA VAL A 120 9.47 -18.84 0.50
C VAL A 120 9.34 -20.23 -0.12
N ALA A 121 10.26 -21.11 0.16
CA ALA A 121 10.25 -22.50 -0.31
C ALA A 121 10.19 -23.48 0.86
N THR A 122 9.56 -24.64 0.68
CA THR A 122 9.71 -25.75 1.64
C THR A 122 11.16 -26.21 1.66
N ALA A 123 11.69 -26.56 2.83
CA ALA A 123 13.07 -27.00 2.95
C ALA A 123 13.39 -28.22 2.05
N SER A 124 12.39 -29.11 1.85
CA SER A 124 12.50 -30.33 1.03
C SER A 124 12.43 -30.08 -0.48
N SER A 125 12.07 -28.88 -0.93
CA SER A 125 11.84 -28.59 -2.37
C SER A 125 13.10 -28.51 -3.21
N ASN A 126 14.29 -28.41 -2.59
CA ASN A 126 15.57 -28.17 -3.25
C ASN A 126 15.64 -26.87 -4.07
N VAL A 127 14.83 -25.85 -3.72
CA VAL A 127 14.87 -24.53 -4.35
C VAL A 127 15.84 -23.66 -3.57
N ASN A 128 17.01 -23.34 -4.14
CA ASN A 128 18.06 -22.53 -3.52
C ASN A 128 18.31 -21.20 -4.26
N SER A 129 17.79 -21.09 -5.47
CA SER A 129 17.85 -19.90 -6.33
C SER A 129 16.52 -19.70 -7.04
N TYR A 130 16.31 -18.53 -7.65
CA TYR A 130 15.10 -18.28 -8.45
C TYR A 130 15.03 -19.17 -9.71
N ALA A 131 16.17 -19.61 -10.25
CA ALA A 131 16.20 -20.55 -11.37
C ALA A 131 15.64 -21.93 -11.00
N ASP A 132 15.82 -22.37 -9.73
CA ASP A 132 15.36 -23.68 -9.26
C ASP A 132 13.80 -23.75 -9.12
N ILE A 133 13.13 -22.62 -9.27
CA ILE A 133 11.64 -22.57 -9.29
C ILE A 133 11.09 -23.25 -10.54
N LYS A 134 11.87 -23.34 -11.62
CA LYS A 134 11.47 -24.06 -12.84
C LYS A 134 11.07 -25.50 -12.51
N GLY A 135 9.94 -25.93 -13.03
CA GLY A 135 9.37 -27.26 -12.78
C GLY A 135 8.76 -27.47 -11.38
N LYS A 136 8.73 -26.47 -10.51
CA LYS A 136 8.11 -26.56 -9.17
C LYS A 136 6.62 -26.15 -9.22
N ARG A 137 5.90 -26.50 -8.13
CA ARG A 137 4.55 -26.03 -7.86
C ARG A 137 4.65 -24.70 -7.11
N LEU A 138 4.14 -23.63 -7.70
CA LEU A 138 4.21 -22.29 -7.14
C LEU A 138 2.82 -21.75 -6.81
N VAL A 139 2.69 -21.04 -5.68
CA VAL A 139 1.57 -20.18 -5.39
C VAL A 139 2.04 -18.72 -5.31
N ALA A 140 1.34 -17.85 -6.01
CA ALA A 140 1.49 -16.39 -5.95
C ALA A 140 0.15 -15.72 -5.68
N GLN A 141 0.17 -14.42 -5.51
CA GLN A 141 -1.05 -13.63 -5.41
C GLN A 141 -1.77 -13.58 -6.76
N SER A 142 -3.05 -13.20 -6.73
CA SER A 142 -3.84 -13.00 -7.95
C SER A 142 -3.22 -11.92 -8.84
N LYS A 143 -3.47 -12.02 -10.13
CA LYS A 143 -3.09 -10.98 -11.10
C LYS A 143 -3.62 -9.61 -10.66
N GLY A 144 -2.80 -8.58 -10.83
CA GLY A 144 -3.08 -7.25 -10.29
C GLY A 144 -2.46 -6.99 -8.91
N ASN A 145 -1.78 -7.98 -8.32
CA ASN A 145 -0.93 -7.79 -7.15
C ASN A 145 0.50 -7.48 -7.59
N THR A 146 1.16 -6.54 -6.91
CA THR A 146 2.57 -6.18 -7.19
C THR A 146 3.50 -7.39 -7.03
N ALA A 147 3.29 -8.23 -6.02
CA ALA A 147 4.11 -9.41 -5.82
C ALA A 147 3.92 -10.46 -6.95
N GLU A 148 2.73 -10.53 -7.56
CA GLU A 148 2.52 -11.37 -8.74
C GLU A 148 3.30 -10.81 -9.94
N ALA A 149 3.24 -9.51 -10.18
CA ALA A 149 4.00 -8.88 -11.27
C ALA A 149 5.52 -9.07 -11.09
N ILE A 150 6.03 -8.96 -9.86
CA ILE A 150 7.44 -9.27 -9.53
C ILE A 150 7.73 -10.74 -9.79
N THR A 151 6.82 -11.65 -9.40
CA THR A 151 6.97 -13.09 -9.67
C THR A 151 7.12 -13.36 -11.16
N ALA A 152 6.24 -12.81 -11.99
CA ALA A 152 6.35 -12.94 -13.45
C ALA A 152 7.70 -12.42 -13.99
N SER A 153 8.15 -11.28 -13.46
CA SER A 153 9.41 -10.64 -13.87
C SER A 153 10.63 -11.48 -13.49
N ILE A 154 10.70 -12.03 -12.27
CA ILE A 154 11.83 -12.88 -11.86
C ILE A 154 11.90 -14.18 -12.63
N LEU A 155 10.75 -14.80 -12.95
CA LEU A 155 10.72 -15.99 -13.79
C LEU A 155 11.28 -15.69 -15.18
N LYS A 156 10.83 -14.57 -15.79
CA LYS A 156 11.32 -14.13 -17.11
C LYS A 156 12.83 -13.85 -17.10
N LEU A 157 13.35 -13.18 -16.07
CA LEU A 157 14.79 -12.90 -15.94
C LEU A 157 15.61 -14.18 -15.77
N ASN A 158 14.99 -15.27 -15.29
CA ASN A 158 15.59 -16.59 -15.15
C ASN A 158 15.30 -17.52 -16.35
N GLY A 159 14.74 -16.97 -17.47
CA GLY A 159 14.61 -17.67 -18.74
C GLY A 159 13.37 -18.56 -18.90
N PHE A 160 12.34 -18.37 -18.07
CA PHE A 160 11.06 -19.09 -18.18
C PHE A 160 9.89 -18.22 -17.72
N ASP A 161 8.68 -18.68 -17.89
CA ASP A 161 7.44 -18.05 -17.40
C ASP A 161 6.61 -19.08 -16.62
N TYR A 162 5.34 -18.78 -16.38
CA TYR A 162 4.43 -19.69 -15.66
C TYR A 162 4.25 -21.05 -16.33
N SER A 163 4.45 -21.16 -17.64
CA SER A 163 4.39 -22.44 -18.38
C SER A 163 5.57 -23.36 -18.06
N GLY A 164 6.67 -22.79 -17.57
CA GLY A 164 7.83 -23.55 -17.09
C GLY A 164 7.68 -24.16 -15.71
N LEU A 165 6.54 -23.95 -15.03
CA LEU A 165 6.21 -24.53 -13.72
C LEU A 165 5.46 -25.85 -13.89
N SER A 166 5.59 -26.78 -12.95
CA SER A 166 4.74 -27.99 -12.94
C SER A 166 3.29 -27.65 -12.58
N ARG A 167 3.10 -26.60 -11.75
CA ARG A 167 1.79 -26.05 -11.40
C ARG A 167 1.91 -24.61 -10.97
N MET A 168 1.02 -23.75 -11.49
CA MET A 168 0.84 -22.37 -11.02
C MET A 168 -0.50 -22.23 -10.35
N ASN A 169 -0.53 -21.64 -9.15
CA ASN A 169 -1.73 -21.30 -8.41
C ASN A 169 -1.75 -19.81 -8.09
N PHE A 170 -2.93 -19.20 -8.21
CA PHE A 170 -3.16 -17.82 -7.82
C PHE A 170 -4.14 -17.78 -6.66
N GLN A 171 -3.80 -17.09 -5.59
CA GLN A 171 -4.63 -16.92 -4.41
C GLN A 171 -4.87 -15.44 -4.10
N ALA A 172 -6.09 -15.10 -3.76
CA ALA A 172 -6.45 -13.73 -3.41
C ALA A 172 -5.97 -13.35 -2.01
N SER A 173 -5.71 -14.32 -1.14
CA SER A 173 -5.25 -14.11 0.23
C SER A 173 -3.92 -14.79 0.52
N TYR A 174 -3.13 -14.21 1.42
CA TYR A 174 -1.91 -14.87 1.93
C TYR A 174 -2.27 -16.09 2.79
N THR A 175 -3.40 -16.05 3.48
CA THR A 175 -3.87 -17.16 4.33
C THR A 175 -4.12 -18.42 3.49
N ASP A 176 -4.79 -18.29 2.33
CA ASP A 176 -5.05 -19.43 1.44
C ASP A 176 -3.75 -19.97 0.83
N ALA A 177 -2.83 -19.10 0.44
CA ALA A 177 -1.51 -19.50 -0.05
C ALA A 177 -0.71 -20.27 1.02
N VAL A 178 -0.75 -19.82 2.28
CA VAL A 178 -0.14 -20.51 3.42
C VAL A 178 -0.78 -21.88 3.65
N SER A 179 -2.10 -21.99 3.58
CA SER A 179 -2.80 -23.27 3.69
C SER A 179 -2.34 -24.26 2.63
N MET A 180 -2.23 -23.83 1.36
CA MET A 180 -1.71 -24.68 0.28
C MET A 180 -0.27 -25.17 0.53
N MET A 181 0.60 -24.32 1.12
CA MET A 181 1.96 -24.73 1.52
C MET A 181 1.92 -25.74 2.66
N LYS A 182 1.10 -25.50 3.70
CA LYS A 182 0.94 -26.39 4.86
C LYS A 182 0.43 -27.77 4.43
N ASP A 183 -0.50 -27.83 3.49
CA ASP A 183 -1.08 -29.07 2.98
C ASP A 183 -0.17 -29.78 1.96
N GLY A 184 0.97 -29.18 1.60
CA GLY A 184 1.93 -29.79 0.65
C GLY A 184 1.46 -29.74 -0.81
N HIS A 185 0.51 -28.89 -1.15
CA HIS A 185 -0.01 -28.73 -2.50
C HIS A 185 0.94 -27.91 -3.39
N VAL A 186 1.82 -27.10 -2.82
CA VAL A 186 2.81 -26.25 -3.49
C VAL A 186 4.15 -26.29 -2.79
N ASP A 187 5.20 -25.99 -3.52
CA ASP A 187 6.60 -26.03 -3.07
C ASP A 187 7.15 -24.64 -2.75
N VAL A 188 6.62 -23.62 -3.44
CA VAL A 188 7.09 -22.23 -3.38
C VAL A 188 5.92 -21.27 -3.23
N PHE A 189 6.07 -20.29 -2.36
CA PHE A 189 5.15 -19.18 -2.16
C PHE A 189 5.87 -17.85 -2.35
N THR A 190 5.30 -16.94 -3.16
CA THR A 190 5.82 -15.59 -3.34
C THR A 190 4.87 -14.54 -2.77
N LEU A 191 5.40 -13.62 -1.98
CA LEU A 191 4.64 -12.54 -1.37
C LEU A 191 5.48 -11.26 -1.24
N GLY A 192 4.80 -10.13 -1.18
CA GLY A 192 5.40 -8.82 -0.95
C GLY A 192 4.76 -8.14 0.25
N THR A 193 5.51 -8.02 1.35
CA THR A 193 5.03 -7.39 2.60
C THR A 193 6.22 -7.02 3.48
N THR A 194 5.99 -6.67 4.74
CA THR A 194 7.05 -6.47 5.75
C THR A 194 7.78 -7.77 6.09
N ALA A 195 8.96 -7.66 6.68
CA ALA A 195 9.67 -8.74 7.35
C ALA A 195 9.90 -8.35 8.82
N PRO A 196 9.50 -9.21 9.81
CA PRO A 196 8.79 -10.47 9.62
C PRO A 196 7.36 -10.31 9.10
N ALA A 197 6.92 -11.25 8.26
CA ALA A 197 5.54 -11.37 7.78
C ALA A 197 4.77 -12.39 8.61
N SER A 198 3.56 -12.06 9.08
CA SER A 198 2.71 -12.99 9.85
C SER A 198 2.41 -14.27 9.08
N ALA A 199 2.15 -14.16 7.77
CA ALA A 199 1.92 -15.31 6.89
C ALA A 199 3.13 -16.26 6.83
N VAL A 200 4.35 -15.73 6.79
CA VAL A 200 5.57 -16.54 6.79
C VAL A 200 5.83 -17.15 8.17
N MET A 201 5.58 -16.40 9.24
CA MET A 201 5.68 -16.91 10.62
C MET A 201 4.70 -18.06 10.86
N ASP A 202 3.45 -17.92 10.41
CA ASP A 202 2.42 -18.96 10.50
C ASP A 202 2.81 -20.21 9.69
N LEU A 203 3.35 -20.05 8.50
CA LEU A 203 3.87 -21.16 7.71
C LEU A 203 5.05 -21.85 8.40
N ALA A 204 6.03 -21.07 8.92
CA ALA A 204 7.22 -21.57 9.59
C ALA A 204 6.90 -22.35 10.88
N SER A 205 5.77 -22.06 11.53
CA SER A 205 5.31 -22.81 12.71
C SER A 205 4.84 -24.24 12.39
N ALA A 206 4.44 -24.50 11.14
CA ALA A 206 3.88 -25.78 10.71
C ALA A 206 4.78 -26.56 9.73
N ARG A 207 5.71 -25.89 9.06
CA ARG A 207 6.59 -26.49 8.03
C ARG A 207 8.00 -25.94 8.14
N ASP A 208 8.97 -26.78 7.85
CA ASP A 208 10.34 -26.33 7.61
C ASP A 208 10.41 -25.59 6.27
N ILE A 209 10.75 -24.33 6.35
CA ILE A 209 10.84 -23.43 5.19
C ILE A 209 12.23 -22.79 5.09
N LYS A 210 12.51 -22.23 3.93
CA LYS A 210 13.67 -21.37 3.71
C LYS A 210 13.26 -20.18 2.82
N LEU A 211 13.90 -19.05 3.05
CA LEU A 211 13.86 -17.91 2.13
C LEU A 211 14.88 -18.14 1.02
N VAL A 212 14.46 -17.91 -0.22
CA VAL A 212 15.32 -18.01 -1.40
C VAL A 212 15.93 -16.64 -1.70
N PRO A 213 17.26 -16.47 -1.69
CA PRO A 213 17.90 -15.18 -1.91
C PRO A 213 17.77 -14.72 -3.36
N VAL A 214 17.71 -13.40 -3.57
CA VAL A 214 17.90 -12.81 -4.90
C VAL A 214 19.40 -12.77 -5.24
N ASP A 215 19.76 -13.22 -6.43
CA ASP A 215 21.11 -13.04 -6.97
C ASP A 215 21.29 -11.65 -7.60
N ASP A 216 22.54 -11.23 -7.79
CA ASP A 216 22.86 -9.91 -8.32
C ASP A 216 22.36 -9.71 -9.76
N LYS A 217 22.44 -10.75 -10.61
CA LYS A 217 21.95 -10.70 -11.99
C LYS A 217 20.46 -10.43 -12.05
N THR A 218 19.67 -11.12 -11.24
CA THR A 218 18.22 -10.90 -11.15
C THR A 218 17.92 -9.51 -10.59
N MET A 219 18.65 -9.08 -9.55
CA MET A 219 18.46 -7.75 -8.95
C MET A 219 18.77 -6.62 -9.95
N ASP A 220 19.85 -6.74 -10.71
CA ASP A 220 20.22 -5.77 -11.74
C ASP A 220 19.19 -5.76 -12.88
N GLY A 221 18.68 -6.92 -13.26
CA GLY A 221 17.57 -7.03 -14.21
C GLY A 221 16.32 -6.29 -13.73
N MET A 222 15.94 -6.47 -12.48
CA MET A 222 14.80 -5.77 -11.88
C MET A 222 15.00 -4.26 -11.84
N ARG A 223 16.18 -3.77 -11.45
CA ARG A 223 16.51 -2.33 -11.45
C ARG A 223 16.48 -1.70 -12.85
N LYS A 224 16.92 -2.43 -13.86
CA LYS A 224 16.84 -1.98 -15.27
C LYS A 224 15.40 -1.86 -15.76
N MET A 225 14.50 -2.71 -15.25
CA MET A 225 13.07 -2.65 -15.58
C MET A 225 12.39 -1.47 -14.89
N ASN A 226 12.72 -1.22 -13.61
CA ASN A 226 12.14 -0.14 -12.81
C ASN A 226 13.09 0.25 -11.68
N ALA A 227 13.55 1.51 -11.68
CA ALA A 227 14.49 2.04 -10.70
C ALA A 227 13.94 2.05 -9.24
N GLY A 228 12.63 1.89 -9.07
CA GLY A 228 11.99 1.78 -7.74
C GLY A 228 12.31 0.48 -7.00
N TYR A 229 12.93 -0.51 -7.65
CA TYR A 229 13.41 -1.73 -6.97
C TYR A 229 14.78 -1.50 -6.32
N SER A 230 14.94 -1.99 -5.11
CA SER A 230 16.18 -1.95 -4.33
C SER A 230 16.51 -3.33 -3.75
N LYS A 231 17.77 -3.55 -3.40
CA LYS A 231 18.18 -4.76 -2.67
C LYS A 231 18.03 -4.49 -1.18
N LEU A 232 17.16 -5.24 -0.52
CA LEU A 232 16.99 -5.23 0.93
C LEU A 232 17.50 -6.54 1.52
N ILE A 233 17.75 -6.53 2.84
CA ILE A 233 18.25 -7.69 3.58
C ILE A 233 17.23 -8.06 4.66
N ILE A 234 16.74 -9.29 4.62
CA ILE A 234 16.03 -9.89 5.74
C ILE A 234 17.11 -10.46 6.67
N LYS A 235 17.21 -9.89 7.86
CA LYS A 235 18.26 -10.24 8.82
C LYS A 235 18.10 -11.66 9.36
N ALA A 236 19.23 -12.30 9.66
CA ALA A 236 19.26 -13.57 10.37
C ALA A 236 18.39 -13.52 11.64
N GLY A 237 17.70 -14.61 11.94
CA GLY A 237 16.80 -14.68 13.09
C GLY A 237 15.42 -14.00 12.90
N THR A 238 15.13 -13.43 11.72
CA THR A 238 13.80 -12.85 11.42
C THR A 238 12.71 -13.93 11.41
N TYR A 239 13.03 -15.13 10.92
CA TYR A 239 12.11 -16.28 10.90
C TYR A 239 12.75 -17.49 11.61
N PRO A 240 11.94 -18.45 12.10
CA PRO A 240 12.45 -19.69 12.68
C PRO A 240 13.41 -20.42 11.74
N LYS A 241 14.54 -20.88 12.28
CA LYS A 241 15.61 -21.62 11.53
C LYS A 241 16.28 -20.81 10.40
N GLN A 242 16.07 -19.52 10.32
CA GLN A 242 16.79 -18.63 9.39
C GLN A 242 18.03 -18.07 10.11
N ASP A 243 19.17 -18.68 9.90
CA ASP A 243 20.45 -18.39 10.58
C ASP A 243 21.36 -17.43 9.80
N LYS A 244 20.98 -17.02 8.60
CA LYS A 244 21.73 -16.13 7.72
C LYS A 244 20.91 -14.96 7.22
N ASP A 245 21.59 -13.85 6.93
CA ASP A 245 21.02 -12.73 6.19
C ASP A 245 20.58 -13.18 4.79
N VAL A 246 19.40 -12.76 4.35
CA VAL A 246 18.86 -13.11 3.02
C VAL A 246 18.61 -11.85 2.22
N PRO A 247 19.35 -11.63 1.10
CA PRO A 247 19.07 -10.55 0.19
C PRO A 247 17.77 -10.82 -0.59
N VAL A 248 16.92 -9.78 -0.68
CA VAL A 248 15.62 -9.86 -1.37
C VAL A 248 15.38 -8.59 -2.19
N ILE A 249 14.42 -8.65 -3.10
CA ILE A 249 13.94 -7.47 -3.84
C ILE A 249 13.11 -6.62 -2.89
N GLY A 250 13.44 -5.33 -2.79
CA GLY A 250 12.73 -4.34 -1.99
C GLY A 250 12.06 -3.25 -2.83
N TYR A 251 11.03 -2.63 -2.28
CA TYR A 251 10.33 -1.46 -2.83
C TYR A 251 9.56 -0.74 -1.71
N GLN A 252 9.02 0.45 -1.96
CA GLN A 252 8.31 1.21 -0.93
C GLN A 252 6.80 0.98 -1.00
N THR A 253 6.17 0.80 0.16
CA THR A 253 4.73 1.01 0.31
C THR A 253 4.46 2.50 0.32
N HIS A 254 3.49 2.93 -0.47
CA HIS A 254 2.97 4.29 -0.41
C HIS A 254 1.46 4.32 -0.53
N LEU A 255 0.86 5.43 -0.13
CA LEU A 255 -0.52 5.76 -0.46
C LEU A 255 -0.55 6.58 -1.74
N ILE A 256 -1.42 6.18 -2.64
CA ILE A 256 -1.81 6.91 -3.83
C ILE A 256 -3.20 7.49 -3.64
N VAL A 257 -3.45 8.58 -4.32
CA VAL A 257 -4.71 9.31 -4.29
C VAL A 257 -5.04 9.83 -5.68
N ARG A 258 -6.31 10.01 -6.02
CA ARG A 258 -6.67 10.72 -7.23
C ARG A 258 -6.11 12.14 -7.20
N CYS A 259 -5.51 12.58 -8.29
CA CYS A 259 -4.93 13.94 -8.37
C CYS A 259 -5.99 15.05 -8.26
N ASP A 260 -7.25 14.75 -8.58
CA ASP A 260 -8.39 15.68 -8.50
C ASP A 260 -9.10 15.68 -7.13
N MET A 261 -8.59 14.96 -6.14
CA MET A 261 -9.13 15.07 -4.77
C MET A 261 -8.95 16.50 -4.22
N PRO A 262 -9.91 16.99 -3.39
CA PRO A 262 -9.76 18.32 -2.79
C PRO A 262 -8.47 18.47 -1.99
N GLU A 263 -7.71 19.54 -2.28
CA GLU A 263 -6.40 19.81 -1.66
C GLU A 263 -6.46 19.76 -0.13
N GLN A 264 -7.45 20.42 0.47
CA GLN A 264 -7.56 20.49 1.93
C GLN A 264 -7.85 19.13 2.57
N VAL A 265 -8.57 18.26 1.89
CA VAL A 265 -8.86 16.90 2.39
C VAL A 265 -7.57 16.07 2.44
N VAL A 266 -6.81 16.06 1.35
CA VAL A 266 -5.53 15.33 1.29
C VAL A 266 -4.49 15.92 2.24
N TYR A 267 -4.42 17.26 2.37
CA TYR A 267 -3.59 17.92 3.38
C TYR A 267 -3.93 17.42 4.80
N ASN A 268 -5.21 17.40 5.17
CA ASN A 268 -5.66 16.93 6.48
C ASN A 268 -5.35 15.44 6.68
N MET A 269 -5.48 14.61 5.64
CA MET A 269 -5.15 13.18 5.70
C MET A 269 -3.66 12.97 5.98
N VAL A 270 -2.79 13.65 5.25
CA VAL A 270 -1.32 13.54 5.42
C VAL A 270 -0.90 14.06 6.80
N LYS A 271 -1.45 15.20 7.22
CA LYS A 271 -1.23 15.77 8.56
C LYS A 271 -1.63 14.79 9.66
N THR A 272 -2.81 14.20 9.54
CA THR A 272 -3.31 13.20 10.50
C THR A 272 -2.38 12.00 10.58
N MET A 273 -1.89 11.48 9.45
CA MET A 273 -0.91 10.38 9.43
C MET A 273 0.37 10.76 10.17
N ALA A 274 0.96 11.90 9.83
CA ALA A 274 2.23 12.36 10.43
C ALA A 274 2.12 12.60 11.94
N GLN A 275 0.95 13.02 12.41
CA GLN A 275 0.66 13.24 13.84
C GLN A 275 0.32 11.94 14.61
N ASN A 276 0.05 10.84 13.91
CA ASN A 276 -0.39 9.58 14.51
C ASN A 276 0.52 8.38 14.15
N ILE A 277 1.82 8.63 13.91
CA ILE A 277 2.81 7.57 13.64
C ILE A 277 2.80 6.48 14.71
N PRO A 278 2.73 6.77 16.04
CA PRO A 278 2.64 5.71 17.04
C PRO A 278 1.43 4.79 16.88
N ALA A 279 0.26 5.31 16.52
CA ALA A 279 -0.93 4.48 16.26
C ALA A 279 -0.77 3.59 15.02
N MET A 280 -0.15 4.11 13.95
CA MET A 280 0.18 3.32 12.77
C MET A 280 1.25 2.26 13.08
N SER A 281 2.25 2.58 13.88
CA SER A 281 3.33 1.68 14.25
C SER A 281 2.85 0.54 15.17
N ALA A 282 1.78 0.75 15.94
CA ALA A 282 1.13 -0.32 16.69
C ALA A 282 0.56 -1.42 15.78
N VAL A 283 0.16 -1.06 14.56
CA VAL A 283 -0.28 -2.01 13.52
C VAL A 283 0.91 -2.65 12.81
N ASN A 284 1.94 -1.86 12.51
CA ASN A 284 3.14 -2.33 11.82
C ASN A 284 4.39 -1.60 12.33
N LYS A 285 5.25 -2.31 13.03
CA LYS A 285 6.48 -1.78 13.65
C LYS A 285 7.43 -1.13 12.64
N ALA A 286 7.40 -1.50 11.36
CA ALA A 286 8.21 -0.88 10.32
C ALA A 286 7.90 0.62 10.11
N ILE A 287 6.80 1.13 10.69
CA ILE A 287 6.39 2.54 10.64
C ILE A 287 6.96 3.35 11.82
N ALA A 288 7.53 2.72 12.83
CA ALA A 288 7.92 3.38 14.08
C ALA A 288 8.88 4.57 13.88
N GLU A 289 9.78 4.48 12.90
CA GLU A 289 10.77 5.52 12.60
C GLU A 289 10.37 6.41 11.42
N LEU A 290 9.11 6.32 10.96
CA LEU A 290 8.62 7.14 9.85
C LEU A 290 8.65 8.63 10.24
N THR A 291 9.19 9.46 9.34
CA THR A 291 9.24 10.92 9.51
C THR A 291 8.53 11.62 8.36
N PRO A 292 8.10 12.87 8.53
CA PRO A 292 7.55 13.65 7.41
C PRO A 292 8.47 13.70 6.18
N LYS A 293 9.79 13.77 6.37
CA LYS A 293 10.77 13.70 5.28
C LYS A 293 10.75 12.38 4.53
N MET A 294 10.62 11.26 5.25
CA MET A 294 10.48 9.94 4.63
C MET A 294 9.14 9.81 3.90
N MET A 295 8.06 10.36 4.48
CA MET A 295 6.74 10.38 3.84
C MET A 295 6.75 11.18 2.53
N ALA A 296 7.50 12.28 2.48
CA ALA A 296 7.63 13.19 1.34
C ALA A 296 8.62 12.71 0.26
N ALA A 297 9.38 11.64 0.51
CA ALA A 297 10.36 11.15 -0.45
C ALA A 297 9.68 10.83 -1.80
N ASP A 298 10.37 11.19 -2.90
CA ASP A 298 9.87 10.99 -4.25
C ASP A 298 9.63 9.49 -4.53
N ALA A 299 8.41 9.15 -4.95
CA ALA A 299 8.05 7.81 -5.38
C ALA A 299 8.01 7.63 -6.91
N GLY A 300 8.48 8.65 -7.66
CA GLY A 300 8.55 8.62 -9.11
C GLY A 300 7.22 8.91 -9.84
N ILE A 301 6.22 9.44 -9.13
CA ILE A 301 4.96 9.96 -9.66
C ILE A 301 4.63 11.33 -9.06
N PRO A 302 3.81 12.17 -9.71
CA PRO A 302 3.45 13.49 -9.19
C PRO A 302 2.88 13.39 -7.77
N MET A 303 3.33 14.25 -6.86
CA MET A 303 2.78 14.35 -5.53
C MET A 303 1.53 15.24 -5.55
N HIS A 304 0.51 14.86 -4.77
CA HIS A 304 -0.74 15.61 -4.67
C HIS A 304 -0.53 17.00 -4.02
N PRO A 305 -1.16 18.08 -4.52
CA PRO A 305 -0.99 19.44 -3.98
C PRO A 305 -1.19 19.56 -2.47
N GLY A 306 -2.20 18.85 -1.91
CA GLY A 306 -2.45 18.83 -0.46
C GLY A 306 -1.32 18.16 0.33
N ALA A 307 -0.67 17.15 -0.21
CA ALA A 307 0.50 16.54 0.39
C ALA A 307 1.70 17.49 0.34
N ILE A 308 1.96 18.11 -0.81
CA ILE A 308 3.01 19.13 -0.98
C ILE A 308 2.85 20.26 0.04
N LYS A 309 1.62 20.77 0.21
CA LYS A 309 1.31 21.85 1.15
C LYS A 309 1.71 21.47 2.58
N TYR A 310 1.31 20.30 3.05
CA TYR A 310 1.69 19.83 4.39
C TYR A 310 3.19 19.63 4.54
N PHE A 311 3.83 18.96 3.59
CA PHE A 311 5.26 18.67 3.69
C PHE A 311 6.13 19.94 3.64
N LYS A 312 5.73 20.97 2.88
CA LYS A 312 6.37 22.28 2.92
C LYS A 312 6.18 22.98 4.26
N GLU A 313 4.97 22.92 4.84
CA GLU A 313 4.69 23.53 6.15
C GLU A 313 5.61 22.98 7.25
N VAL A 314 5.95 21.70 7.20
CA VAL A 314 6.81 21.04 8.20
C VAL A 314 8.28 20.95 7.80
N GLY A 315 8.69 21.57 6.70
CA GLY A 315 10.08 21.59 6.23
C GLY A 315 10.58 20.22 5.74
N ALA A 316 9.68 19.37 5.24
CA ALA A 316 10.01 18.06 4.70
C ALA A 316 10.28 18.06 3.18
N LEU A 317 9.86 19.14 2.51
CA LEU A 317 10.11 19.50 1.11
C LEU A 317 10.75 20.88 1.03
#